data_cfe035390bb52ee12b4fe14b4ee0e7c6
#
_entry.id   cfe035390bb52ee12b4fe14b4ee0e7c6
#
_cell.length_a   1.000
_cell.length_b   1.000
_cell.length_c   1.000
_cell.angle_alpha   90.00
_cell.angle_beta   90.00
_cell.angle_gamma   90.00
#
_symmetry.space_group_name_H-M   'P 1'
#
loop_
_entity.id
_entity.type
_entity.pdbx_description
1 polymer ?
#
loop_
_entity_poly.entity_id
_entity_poly.type
_entity_poly.pdbx_seq_one_letter_code
_entity_poly.pdbx_strand_id
1 'polypeptide(L)'
;MRDIIKDYGKLETEKRERGVLDEYAEMCRYQNERQRKNNEDFSDEDLTVDEQENIDSGKEQNLKRENTQNEQIKEMGQVVLDSNSRKHKVELLTIIGEVEGHESAPSHSKTTKYEHVLPKLAIIEDDEEIEGLLILLNTVGGDVEAGLAIAEMIASLSVPTVSLVLGGGHSIGVPMAVSADYSFAVPSATMVIHPVRSNGMFIGVTQTYRNMEKIQDRITTFISEHSKASQKRLEELMLDTSQLVKDVGTMLEGKEAVKEGLIDEVGGIKEALAKLYEMIEKEC
;
A
#
# COMPACT_ATOMS: atom_id res chain seq x y z
N MET A 1 9.28 -44.38 -26.92
CA MET A 1 10.20 -44.03 -25.81
C MET A 1 10.04 -42.58 -25.34
N ARG A 2 9.79 -41.56 -26.21
CA ARG A 2 9.54 -40.18 -25.77
C ARG A 2 8.19 -39.95 -25.05
N ASP A 3 7.18 -40.70 -25.37
CA ASP A 3 5.85 -40.57 -24.74
C ASP A 3 5.78 -41.21 -23.35
N ILE A 4 6.51 -42.25 -23.09
CA ILE A 4 6.61 -42.91 -21.78
C ILE A 4 7.32 -42.03 -20.75
N ILE A 5 8.31 -41.22 -21.17
CA ILE A 5 9.02 -40.28 -20.27
C ILE A 5 8.14 -39.11 -19.90
N LYS A 6 7.24 -38.65 -20.78
CA LYS A 6 6.27 -37.59 -20.47
C LYS A 6 5.21 -38.01 -19.46
N ASP A 7 4.76 -39.26 -19.55
CA ASP A 7 3.74 -39.80 -18.61
C ASP A 7 4.35 -40.06 -17.22
N TYR A 8 5.60 -40.51 -17.12
CA TYR A 8 6.28 -40.63 -15.82
C TYR A 8 6.49 -39.30 -15.13
N GLY A 9 6.86 -38.25 -15.87
CA GLY A 9 7.04 -36.91 -15.33
C GLY A 9 5.73 -36.30 -14.77
N LYS A 10 4.59 -36.55 -15.42
CA LYS A 10 3.28 -36.16 -14.93
C LYS A 10 2.86 -36.89 -13.66
N LEU A 11 3.11 -38.21 -13.58
CA LEU A 11 2.75 -39.01 -12.42
C LEU A 11 3.57 -38.64 -11.17
N GLU A 12 4.86 -38.26 -11.34
CA GLU A 12 5.69 -37.81 -10.20
C GLU A 12 5.30 -36.43 -9.71
N THR A 13 4.89 -35.53 -10.62
CA THR A 13 4.39 -34.17 -10.24
C THR A 13 3.08 -34.27 -9.49
N GLU A 14 2.12 -35.08 -9.98
CA GLU A 14 0.84 -35.31 -9.31
C GLU A 14 0.99 -36.01 -7.95
N LYS A 15 1.97 -36.93 -7.79
CA LYS A 15 2.27 -37.55 -6.48
C LYS A 15 2.91 -36.56 -5.49
N ARG A 16 3.77 -35.65 -5.96
CA ARG A 16 4.34 -34.58 -5.12
C ARG A 16 3.27 -33.59 -4.67
N GLU A 17 2.39 -33.16 -5.59
CA GLU A 17 1.30 -32.24 -5.25
C GLU A 17 0.31 -32.85 -4.27
N ARG A 18 -0.05 -34.14 -4.39
CA ARG A 18 -0.88 -34.85 -3.40
C ARG A 18 -0.20 -34.97 -2.04
N GLY A 19 1.10 -35.30 -2.01
CA GLY A 19 1.85 -35.39 -0.75
C GLY A 19 1.89 -34.05 0.01
N VAL A 20 2.08 -32.92 -0.70
CA VAL A 20 2.07 -31.58 -0.10
C VAL A 20 0.68 -31.20 0.41
N LEU A 21 -0.38 -31.57 -0.33
CA LEU A 21 -1.76 -31.32 0.10
C LEU A 21 -2.15 -32.16 1.33
N ASP A 22 -1.67 -33.39 1.42
CA ASP A 22 -1.92 -34.26 2.57
C ASP A 22 -1.17 -33.77 3.83
N GLU A 23 0.09 -33.33 3.71
CA GLU A 23 0.83 -32.70 4.80
C GLU A 23 0.17 -31.38 5.27
N TYR A 24 -0.32 -30.57 4.33
CA TYR A 24 -1.02 -29.32 4.68
C TYR A 24 -2.34 -29.60 5.40
N ALA A 25 -3.09 -30.62 4.95
CA ALA A 25 -4.33 -31.04 5.58
C ALA A 25 -4.11 -31.63 7.00
N GLU A 26 -2.98 -32.33 7.21
CA GLU A 26 -2.58 -32.83 8.53
C GLU A 26 -2.17 -31.69 9.47
N MET A 27 -1.42 -30.74 8.98
CA MET A 27 -1.03 -29.53 9.75
C MET A 27 -2.25 -28.69 10.17
N CYS A 28 -3.23 -28.52 9.28
CA CYS A 28 -4.47 -27.82 9.59
C CYS A 28 -5.32 -28.59 10.63
N ARG A 29 -5.36 -29.92 10.58
CA ARG A 29 -6.01 -30.75 11.60
C ARG A 29 -5.34 -30.62 12.96
N TYR A 30 -4.01 -30.66 13.00
CA TYR A 30 -3.22 -30.50 14.22
C TYR A 30 -3.43 -29.11 14.87
N GLN A 31 -3.49 -28.05 14.06
CA GLN A 31 -3.77 -26.69 14.57
C GLN A 31 -5.19 -26.58 15.13
N ASN A 32 -6.19 -27.15 14.45
CA ASN A 32 -7.57 -27.18 14.92
C ASN A 32 -7.76 -28.02 16.19
N GLU A 33 -7.06 -29.14 16.34
CA GLU A 33 -7.09 -29.93 17.58
C GLU A 33 -6.40 -29.23 18.75
N ARG A 34 -5.33 -28.47 18.47
CA ARG A 34 -4.64 -27.67 19.49
C ARG A 34 -5.52 -26.49 19.96
N GLN A 35 -6.26 -25.87 19.04
CA GLN A 35 -7.25 -24.83 19.41
C GLN A 35 -8.42 -25.42 20.21
N ARG A 36 -8.91 -26.60 19.86
CA ARG A 36 -9.95 -27.29 20.63
C ARG A 36 -9.48 -27.65 22.05
N LYS A 37 -8.29 -28.20 22.22
CA LYS A 37 -7.74 -28.52 23.56
C LYS A 37 -7.52 -27.29 24.42
N ASN A 38 -7.12 -26.16 23.84
CA ASN A 38 -7.01 -24.90 24.58
C ASN A 38 -8.36 -24.32 25.01
N ASN A 39 -9.46 -24.71 24.35
CA ASN A 39 -10.82 -24.29 24.69
C ASN A 39 -11.52 -25.28 25.64
N GLU A 40 -11.02 -26.52 25.80
CA GLU A 40 -11.59 -27.54 26.70
C GLU A 40 -11.02 -27.48 28.12
N ASP A 41 -9.91 -26.75 28.37
CA ASP A 41 -9.33 -26.57 29.71
C ASP A 41 -9.96 -25.44 30.52
N PHE A 42 -10.99 -24.75 30.01
CA PHE A 42 -11.84 -23.83 30.76
C PHE A 42 -13.25 -24.44 30.87
N SER A 43 -13.55 -25.10 31.96
CA SER A 43 -14.94 -25.51 32.29
C SER A 43 -15.77 -24.30 32.66
N ASP A 44 -16.81 -24.03 31.89
CA ASP A 44 -17.79 -22.93 32.10
C ASP A 44 -18.63 -23.06 33.40
N GLU A 45 -18.29 -23.99 34.30
CA GLU A 45 -19.13 -24.31 35.47
C GLU A 45 -18.92 -23.39 36.70
N ASP A 46 -17.93 -22.50 36.70
CA ASP A 46 -17.62 -21.64 37.86
C ASP A 46 -17.83 -20.13 37.64
N LEU A 47 -18.42 -19.70 36.51
CA LEU A 47 -18.67 -18.27 36.23
C LEU A 47 -20.07 -17.87 36.72
N THR A 48 -20.15 -16.70 37.36
CA THR A 48 -21.45 -16.11 37.74
C THR A 48 -22.20 -15.62 36.50
N VAL A 49 -23.55 -15.50 36.61
CA VAL A 49 -24.40 -15.06 35.47
C VAL A 49 -23.93 -13.71 34.91
N ASP A 50 -23.48 -12.78 35.77
CA ASP A 50 -22.97 -11.46 35.39
C ASP A 50 -21.62 -11.54 34.63
N GLU A 51 -20.76 -12.53 34.95
CA GLU A 51 -19.50 -12.78 34.24
C GLU A 51 -19.72 -13.41 32.86
N GLN A 52 -20.69 -14.31 32.74
CA GLN A 52 -21.10 -14.90 31.45
C GLN A 52 -21.74 -13.87 30.51
N GLU A 53 -22.62 -12.99 31.00
CA GLU A 53 -23.20 -11.89 30.21
C GLU A 53 -22.13 -10.90 29.71
N ASN A 54 -21.11 -10.61 30.54
CA ASN A 54 -19.99 -9.77 30.14
C ASN A 54 -19.07 -10.41 29.07
N ILE A 55 -18.84 -11.73 29.19
CA ILE A 55 -18.05 -12.48 28.19
C ILE A 55 -18.80 -12.58 26.87
N ASP A 56 -20.09 -12.84 26.88
CA ASP A 56 -20.90 -12.95 25.67
C ASP A 56 -21.11 -11.59 24.99
N SER A 57 -21.30 -10.51 25.75
CA SER A 57 -21.34 -9.15 25.20
C SER A 57 -20.01 -8.74 24.57
N GLY A 58 -18.88 -9.10 25.15
CA GLY A 58 -17.55 -8.89 24.60
C GLY A 58 -17.30 -9.68 23.32
N LYS A 59 -17.76 -10.94 23.26
CA LYS A 59 -17.68 -11.78 22.04
C LYS A 59 -18.55 -11.23 20.90
N GLU A 60 -19.76 -10.77 21.20
CA GLU A 60 -20.63 -10.13 20.18
C GLU A 60 -20.07 -8.80 19.66
N GLN A 61 -19.50 -7.98 20.53
CA GLN A 61 -18.86 -6.73 20.11
C GLN A 61 -17.63 -6.98 19.25
N ASN A 62 -16.77 -7.96 19.59
CA ASN A 62 -15.62 -8.33 18.78
C ASN A 62 -16.05 -8.89 17.40
N LEU A 63 -17.08 -9.73 17.35
CA LEU A 63 -17.59 -10.27 16.09
C LEU A 63 -18.20 -9.18 15.20
N LYS A 64 -18.90 -8.19 15.76
CA LYS A 64 -19.41 -7.03 15.03
C LYS A 64 -18.25 -6.18 14.49
N ARG A 65 -17.21 -5.96 15.29
CA ARG A 65 -16.02 -5.20 14.91
C ARG A 65 -15.26 -5.87 13.77
N GLU A 66 -15.00 -7.17 13.85
CA GLU A 66 -14.36 -7.96 12.77
C GLU A 66 -15.16 -7.94 11.48
N ASN A 67 -16.48 -8.05 11.55
CA ASN A 67 -17.34 -7.97 10.37
C ASN A 67 -17.29 -6.59 9.72
N THR A 68 -17.32 -5.51 10.49
CA THR A 68 -17.22 -4.14 9.99
C THR A 68 -15.85 -3.88 9.34
N GLN A 69 -14.76 -4.33 9.95
CA GLN A 69 -13.41 -4.22 9.38
C GLN A 69 -13.28 -5.02 8.07
N ASN A 70 -13.81 -6.24 8.03
CA ASN A 70 -13.80 -7.07 6.83
C ASN A 70 -14.60 -6.45 5.67
N GLU A 71 -15.70 -5.78 5.96
CA GLU A 71 -16.47 -5.03 4.96
C GLU A 71 -15.69 -3.82 4.45
N GLN A 72 -15.07 -3.04 5.33
CA GLN A 72 -14.21 -1.91 4.96
C GLN A 72 -13.02 -2.34 4.09
N ILE A 73 -12.36 -3.45 4.45
CA ILE A 73 -11.27 -4.01 3.64
C ILE A 73 -11.77 -4.43 2.25
N LYS A 74 -12.95 -5.07 2.17
CA LYS A 74 -13.50 -5.53 0.89
C LYS A 74 -13.93 -4.39 -0.02
N GLU A 75 -14.53 -3.36 0.53
CA GLU A 75 -15.11 -2.26 -0.25
C GLU A 75 -14.10 -1.17 -0.56
N MET A 76 -13.22 -0.83 0.37
CA MET A 76 -12.33 0.34 0.27
C MET A 76 -10.84 0.02 0.42
N GLY A 77 -10.47 -1.22 0.76
CA GLY A 77 -9.08 -1.59 1.01
C GLY A 77 -8.45 -0.87 2.22
N GLN A 78 -9.27 -0.46 3.18
CA GLN A 78 -8.86 0.35 4.32
C GLN A 78 -9.20 -0.35 5.63
N VAL A 79 -8.40 -0.13 6.65
CA VAL A 79 -8.64 -0.66 8.00
C VAL A 79 -7.97 0.23 9.04
N VAL A 80 -8.61 0.36 10.19
CA VAL A 80 -7.99 0.92 11.39
C VAL A 80 -7.17 -0.16 12.07
N LEU A 81 -5.89 0.09 12.28
CA LEU A 81 -5.02 -0.79 13.06
C LEU A 81 -5.20 -0.46 14.56
N ASP A 82 -6.34 -0.87 15.09
CA ASP A 82 -6.66 -0.74 16.51
C ASP A 82 -6.66 -2.14 17.13
N SER A 83 -5.56 -2.49 17.76
CA SER A 83 -5.49 -3.72 18.55
C SER A 83 -5.43 -3.35 20.03
N ASN A 84 -6.24 -4.04 20.86
CA ASN A 84 -6.22 -3.87 22.34
C ASN A 84 -4.83 -4.06 22.98
N SER A 85 -3.85 -4.50 22.21
CA SER A 85 -2.45 -4.68 22.61
C SER A 85 -1.52 -3.53 22.22
N ARG A 86 -2.00 -2.54 21.46
CA ARG A 86 -1.20 -1.39 21.00
C ARG A 86 -1.74 -0.07 21.54
N LYS A 87 -0.82 0.84 21.82
CA LYS A 87 -1.10 2.12 22.50
C LYS A 87 -1.73 3.16 21.56
N HIS A 88 -1.54 3.04 20.24
CA HIS A 88 -1.87 4.07 19.26
C HIS A 88 -2.89 3.58 18.23
N LYS A 89 -3.83 4.47 17.87
CA LYS A 89 -4.82 4.26 16.81
C LYS A 89 -4.27 4.79 15.49
N VAL A 90 -3.95 3.90 14.55
CA VAL A 90 -3.35 4.23 13.25
C VAL A 90 -4.28 3.81 12.12
N GLU A 91 -4.52 4.71 11.19
CA GLU A 91 -5.22 4.40 9.94
C GLU A 91 -4.28 3.77 8.90
N LEU A 92 -4.83 2.83 8.13
CA LEU A 92 -4.17 2.23 6.99
C LEU A 92 -4.87 2.66 5.70
N LEU A 93 -4.14 3.34 4.83
CA LEU A 93 -4.59 3.70 3.49
C LEU A 93 -3.85 2.88 2.44
N THR A 94 -4.57 2.30 1.47
CA THR A 94 -3.96 1.57 0.35
C THR A 94 -4.14 2.31 -0.96
N ILE A 95 -3.06 2.44 -1.74
CA ILE A 95 -3.04 2.97 -3.11
C ILE A 95 -2.57 1.85 -4.03
N ILE A 96 -3.54 1.16 -4.63
CA ILE A 96 -3.29 -0.07 -5.39
C ILE A 96 -3.88 0.02 -6.79
N GLY A 97 -3.11 -0.39 -7.80
CA GLY A 97 -3.52 -0.36 -9.20
C GLY A 97 -3.30 1.00 -9.85
N GLU A 98 -4.12 1.35 -10.82
CA GLU A 98 -4.06 2.63 -11.52
C GLU A 98 -4.76 3.74 -10.71
N VAL A 99 -4.20 4.94 -10.68
CA VAL A 99 -4.84 6.10 -10.06
C VAL A 99 -5.88 6.66 -11.04
N GLU A 100 -7.14 6.48 -10.69
CA GLU A 100 -8.28 6.91 -11.49
C GLU A 100 -8.57 8.40 -11.26
N GLY A 101 -8.72 9.15 -12.34
CA GLY A 101 -9.01 10.58 -12.32
C GLY A 101 -10.48 10.90 -12.63
N HIS A 102 -10.69 11.90 -13.50
CA HIS A 102 -12.05 12.33 -13.88
C HIS A 102 -12.77 11.35 -14.82
N GLU A 103 -12.06 10.43 -15.45
CA GLU A 103 -12.62 9.39 -16.30
C GLU A 103 -12.57 8.05 -15.57
N SER A 104 -13.69 7.30 -15.61
CA SER A 104 -13.75 5.99 -14.99
C SER A 104 -12.97 4.96 -15.80
N ALA A 105 -12.10 4.21 -15.15
CA ALA A 105 -11.43 3.09 -15.79
C ALA A 105 -12.38 1.92 -16.08
N PRO A 106 -12.04 1.02 -17.02
CA PRO A 106 -12.84 -0.18 -17.29
C PRO A 106 -13.05 -1.02 -16.03
N SER A 107 -14.23 -1.61 -15.88
CA SER A 107 -14.65 -2.35 -14.66
C SER A 107 -13.77 -3.55 -14.29
N HIS A 108 -12.91 -4.02 -15.20
CA HIS A 108 -11.95 -5.10 -14.95
C HIS A 108 -10.57 -4.59 -14.49
N SER A 109 -10.34 -3.28 -14.48
CA SER A 109 -9.10 -2.67 -13.99
C SER A 109 -9.11 -2.57 -12.46
N LYS A 110 -7.95 -2.79 -11.85
CA LYS A 110 -7.75 -2.44 -10.43
C LYS A 110 -7.32 -0.99 -10.34
N THR A 111 -8.10 -0.20 -9.62
CA THR A 111 -7.88 1.25 -9.53
C THR A 111 -7.98 1.74 -8.09
N THR A 112 -7.30 2.83 -7.83
CA THR A 112 -7.52 3.68 -6.65
C THR A 112 -8.27 4.93 -7.12
N LYS A 113 -9.46 5.15 -6.57
CA LYS A 113 -10.33 6.28 -6.90
C LYS A 113 -10.03 7.45 -5.97
N TYR A 114 -9.55 8.54 -6.52
CA TYR A 114 -9.16 9.70 -5.72
C TYR A 114 -10.34 10.32 -4.94
N GLU A 115 -11.55 10.27 -5.49
CA GLU A 115 -12.77 10.72 -4.82
C GLU A 115 -13.16 9.88 -3.58
N HIS A 116 -12.57 8.68 -3.41
CA HIS A 116 -12.70 7.88 -2.19
C HIS A 116 -11.55 8.16 -1.20
N VAL A 117 -10.38 8.51 -1.71
CA VAL A 117 -9.18 8.78 -0.92
C VAL A 117 -9.25 10.14 -0.24
N LEU A 118 -9.61 11.20 -0.98
CA LEU A 118 -9.62 12.58 -0.44
C LEU A 118 -10.55 12.75 0.77
N PRO A 119 -11.83 12.27 0.76
CA PRO A 119 -12.68 12.35 1.94
C PRO A 119 -12.12 11.57 3.14
N LYS A 120 -11.44 10.44 2.88
CA LYS A 120 -10.83 9.67 3.96
C LYS A 120 -9.67 10.41 4.61
N LEU A 121 -8.82 11.06 3.82
CA LEU A 121 -7.75 11.92 4.35
C LEU A 121 -8.30 13.10 5.16
N ALA A 122 -9.42 13.69 4.71
CA ALA A 122 -10.10 14.74 5.47
C ALA A 122 -10.66 14.25 6.82
N ILE A 123 -11.17 13.00 6.88
CA ILE A 123 -11.61 12.38 8.13
C ILE A 123 -10.41 12.14 9.06
N ILE A 124 -9.28 11.69 8.53
CA ILE A 124 -8.05 11.47 9.31
C ILE A 124 -7.57 12.77 9.95
N GLU A 125 -7.65 13.89 9.23
CA GLU A 125 -7.29 15.21 9.77
C GLU A 125 -8.27 15.72 10.83
N ASP A 126 -9.58 15.41 10.72
CA ASP A 126 -10.64 15.91 11.61
C ASP A 126 -10.85 15.03 12.86
N ASP A 127 -10.41 13.76 12.87
CA ASP A 127 -10.62 12.81 13.96
C ASP A 127 -9.43 12.81 14.92
N GLU A 128 -9.58 13.51 16.06
CA GLU A 128 -8.55 13.60 17.11
C GLU A 128 -8.14 12.24 17.73
N GLU A 129 -8.90 11.16 17.49
CA GLU A 129 -8.53 9.83 17.96
C GLU A 129 -7.50 9.15 17.04
N ILE A 130 -7.35 9.60 15.80
CA ILE A 130 -6.38 9.04 14.85
C ILE A 130 -5.02 9.70 15.08
N GLU A 131 -4.05 8.90 15.50
CA GLU A 131 -2.73 9.37 15.90
C GLU A 131 -1.69 9.26 14.77
N GLY A 132 -2.00 8.60 13.65
CA GLY A 132 -1.08 8.47 12.53
C GLY A 132 -1.65 7.72 11.33
N LEU A 133 -0.96 7.84 10.20
CA LEU A 133 -1.35 7.24 8.92
C LEU A 133 -0.22 6.39 8.34
N LEU A 134 -0.53 5.13 8.03
CA LEU A 134 0.33 4.26 7.22
C LEU A 134 -0.23 4.12 5.81
N ILE A 135 0.58 4.44 4.79
CA ILE A 135 0.17 4.38 3.39
C ILE A 135 0.90 3.22 2.69
N LEU A 136 0.15 2.26 2.17
CA LEU A 136 0.71 1.16 1.37
C LEU A 136 0.53 1.44 -0.12
N LEU A 137 1.64 1.40 -0.87
CA LEU A 137 1.65 1.69 -2.31
C LEU A 137 2.03 0.45 -3.13
N ASN A 138 1.20 0.16 -4.12
CA ASN A 138 1.50 -0.75 -5.22
C ASN A 138 0.75 -0.27 -6.48
N THR A 139 1.24 0.81 -7.09
CA THR A 139 0.58 1.50 -8.19
C THR A 139 1.49 1.63 -9.43
N VAL A 140 0.87 1.57 -10.57
CA VAL A 140 1.49 1.86 -11.88
C VAL A 140 1.46 3.36 -12.23
N GLY A 141 0.88 4.19 -11.35
CA GLY A 141 0.57 5.59 -11.63
C GLY A 141 -0.84 5.74 -12.19
N GLY A 142 -1.08 6.79 -12.97
CA GLY A 142 -2.38 7.09 -13.55
C GLY A 142 -2.58 8.57 -13.79
N ASP A 143 -3.76 9.10 -13.45
CA ASP A 143 -4.10 10.50 -13.62
C ASP A 143 -3.23 11.42 -12.74
N VAL A 144 -2.62 12.43 -13.39
CA VAL A 144 -1.66 13.32 -12.74
C VAL A 144 -2.32 14.24 -11.73
N GLU A 145 -3.47 14.82 -12.07
CA GLU A 145 -4.16 15.75 -11.18
C GLU A 145 -4.72 15.04 -9.94
N ALA A 146 -5.28 13.85 -10.13
CA ALA A 146 -5.74 13.01 -9.03
C ALA A 146 -4.60 12.59 -8.10
N GLY A 147 -3.47 12.13 -8.68
CA GLY A 147 -2.31 11.72 -7.88
C GLY A 147 -1.64 12.86 -7.14
N LEU A 148 -1.50 14.05 -7.76
CA LEU A 148 -1.01 15.23 -7.05
C LEU A 148 -1.98 15.69 -5.95
N ALA A 149 -3.30 15.66 -6.19
CA ALA A 149 -4.27 16.01 -5.15
C ALA A 149 -4.16 15.08 -3.92
N ILE A 150 -3.96 13.78 -4.13
CA ILE A 150 -3.73 12.83 -3.03
C ILE A 150 -2.40 13.16 -2.32
N ALA A 151 -1.32 13.38 -3.08
CA ALA A 151 -0.01 13.66 -2.53
C ALA A 151 0.01 14.96 -1.70
N GLU A 152 -0.58 16.03 -2.18
CA GLU A 152 -0.72 17.31 -1.46
C GLU A 152 -1.56 17.17 -0.18
N MET A 153 -2.65 16.38 -0.22
CA MET A 153 -3.43 16.13 0.99
C MET A 153 -2.64 15.32 2.02
N ILE A 154 -1.91 14.28 1.61
CA ILE A 154 -1.06 13.53 2.54
C ILE A 154 -0.01 14.43 3.16
N ALA A 155 0.70 15.23 2.36
CA ALA A 155 1.74 16.14 2.84
C ALA A 155 1.23 17.27 3.75
N SER A 156 -0.10 17.53 3.75
CA SER A 156 -0.73 18.58 4.58
C SER A 156 -1.37 18.05 5.85
N LEU A 157 -1.34 16.73 6.12
CA LEU A 157 -1.88 16.16 7.35
C LEU A 157 -1.07 16.59 8.57
N SER A 158 -1.74 16.82 9.68
CA SER A 158 -1.12 17.16 10.97
C SER A 158 -0.61 15.94 11.72
N VAL A 159 -1.17 14.75 11.44
CA VAL A 159 -0.74 13.49 12.07
C VAL A 159 0.49 12.90 11.38
N PRO A 160 1.40 12.24 12.12
CA PRO A 160 2.54 11.53 11.53
C PRO A 160 2.16 10.56 10.44
N THR A 161 2.87 10.60 9.33
CA THR A 161 2.60 9.78 8.15
C THR A 161 3.81 8.95 7.74
N VAL A 162 3.58 7.69 7.39
CA VAL A 162 4.61 6.80 6.83
C VAL A 162 4.11 6.14 5.57
N SER A 163 4.88 6.20 4.49
CA SER A 163 4.61 5.47 3.25
C SER A 163 5.46 4.21 3.14
N LEU A 164 4.90 3.16 2.53
CA LEU A 164 5.60 1.90 2.24
C LEU A 164 5.28 1.44 0.81
N VAL A 165 6.30 1.49 -0.05
CA VAL A 165 6.21 0.95 -1.42
C VAL A 165 6.47 -0.55 -1.38
N LEU A 166 5.41 -1.35 -1.65
CA LEU A 166 5.45 -2.82 -1.61
C LEU A 166 5.75 -3.48 -2.96
N GLY A 167 5.38 -2.81 -4.05
CA GLY A 167 5.60 -3.28 -5.42
C GLY A 167 5.98 -2.12 -6.32
N GLY A 168 5.04 -1.60 -7.10
CA GLY A 168 5.25 -0.41 -7.92
C GLY A 168 4.96 0.89 -7.18
N GLY A 169 5.87 1.87 -7.29
CA GLY A 169 5.62 3.28 -6.98
C GLY A 169 5.89 4.10 -8.23
N HIS A 170 5.15 3.82 -9.34
CA HIS A 170 5.51 4.29 -10.66
C HIS A 170 4.83 5.59 -11.05
N SER A 171 5.50 6.43 -11.86
CA SER A 171 4.93 7.64 -12.46
C SER A 171 4.40 8.58 -11.37
N ILE A 172 3.11 8.93 -11.38
CA ILE A 172 2.49 9.74 -10.34
C ILE A 172 2.43 9.04 -8.96
N GLY A 173 2.77 7.75 -8.89
CA GLY A 173 3.03 7.03 -7.63
C GLY A 173 4.25 7.53 -6.88
N VAL A 174 5.23 8.16 -7.58
CA VAL A 174 6.43 8.71 -6.93
C VAL A 174 6.08 9.88 -6.01
N PRO A 175 5.36 10.94 -6.44
CA PRO A 175 4.90 11.99 -5.54
C PRO A 175 4.13 11.46 -4.34
N MET A 176 3.21 10.51 -4.54
CA MET A 176 2.45 9.91 -3.43
C MET A 176 3.32 9.12 -2.45
N ALA A 177 4.41 8.50 -2.93
CA ALA A 177 5.33 7.79 -2.05
C ALA A 177 6.17 8.73 -1.18
N VAL A 178 6.57 9.89 -1.71
CA VAL A 178 7.41 10.87 -1.01
C VAL A 178 6.60 11.92 -0.22
N SER A 179 5.26 11.91 -0.33
CA SER A 179 4.40 12.89 0.36
C SER A 179 4.28 12.66 1.88
N ALA A 180 4.60 11.46 2.36
CA ALA A 180 4.59 11.14 3.79
C ALA A 180 5.86 11.70 4.48
N ASP A 181 5.77 11.94 5.80
CA ASP A 181 6.89 12.43 6.61
C ASP A 181 8.08 11.45 6.61
N TYR A 182 7.83 10.17 6.42
CA TYR A 182 8.86 9.16 6.28
C TYR A 182 8.46 8.07 5.28
N SER A 183 9.41 7.62 4.47
CA SER A 183 9.15 6.71 3.36
C SER A 183 10.00 5.45 3.39
N PHE A 184 9.36 4.29 3.14
CA PHE A 184 10.02 3.00 2.98
C PHE A 184 9.74 2.38 1.62
N ALA A 185 10.70 1.60 1.13
CA ALA A 185 10.50 0.67 0.02
C ALA A 185 11.02 -0.72 0.38
N VAL A 186 10.28 -1.78 0.06
CA VAL A 186 10.82 -3.14 0.20
C VAL A 186 11.94 -3.37 -0.84
N PRO A 187 12.89 -4.30 -0.59
CA PRO A 187 14.02 -4.51 -1.51
C PRO A 187 13.65 -4.79 -2.96
N SER A 188 12.50 -5.43 -3.19
CA SER A 188 11.98 -5.78 -4.52
C SER A 188 11.02 -4.76 -5.11
N ALA A 189 10.72 -3.67 -4.39
CA ALA A 189 9.90 -2.60 -4.93
C ALA A 189 10.62 -1.88 -6.07
N THR A 190 9.85 -1.34 -7.00
CA THR A 190 10.36 -0.56 -8.13
C THR A 190 9.68 0.80 -8.19
N MET A 191 10.44 1.83 -8.56
CA MET A 191 9.95 3.16 -8.84
C MET A 191 10.33 3.55 -10.26
N VAL A 192 9.35 3.98 -11.05
CA VAL A 192 9.59 4.40 -12.44
C VAL A 192 9.36 5.90 -12.57
N ILE A 193 10.42 6.61 -12.97
CA ILE A 193 10.42 8.05 -13.20
C ILE A 193 10.52 8.28 -14.70
N HIS A 194 9.52 8.92 -15.28
CA HIS A 194 9.45 9.19 -16.71
C HIS A 194 8.77 10.54 -16.99
N PRO A 195 8.98 11.14 -18.19
CA PRO A 195 8.32 12.38 -18.57
C PRO A 195 6.79 12.25 -18.61
N VAL A 196 6.09 13.36 -18.44
CA VAL A 196 4.64 13.42 -18.57
C VAL A 196 4.21 12.93 -19.95
N ARG A 197 3.20 12.08 -19.99
CA ARG A 197 2.58 11.57 -21.22
C ARG A 197 1.16 12.07 -21.33
N SER A 198 0.74 12.39 -22.53
CA SER A 198 -0.64 12.76 -22.82
C SER A 198 -1.05 12.19 -24.16
N ASN A 199 -2.30 11.73 -24.25
CA ASN A 199 -2.93 11.26 -25.48
C ASN A 199 -4.13 12.16 -25.77
N GLY A 200 -4.34 12.52 -27.05
CA GLY A 200 -5.51 13.29 -27.45
C GLY A 200 -5.28 14.20 -28.63
N MET A 201 -6.27 15.01 -28.93
CA MET A 201 -6.20 16.06 -29.93
C MET A 201 -5.60 17.32 -29.30
N PHE A 202 -4.51 17.82 -29.83
CA PHE A 202 -3.84 19.02 -29.35
C PHE A 202 -4.08 20.19 -30.32
N ILE A 203 -4.55 21.33 -29.79
CA ILE A 203 -4.71 22.56 -30.52
C ILE A 203 -3.66 23.57 -30.05
N GLY A 204 -2.78 24.01 -30.98
CA GLY A 204 -1.71 24.94 -30.65
C GLY A 204 -0.46 24.26 -30.06
N VAL A 205 0.50 23.94 -30.94
CA VAL A 205 1.72 23.19 -30.58
C VAL A 205 2.49 23.84 -29.43
N THR A 206 2.75 25.13 -29.52
CA THR A 206 3.51 25.86 -28.50
C THR A 206 2.80 25.90 -27.14
N GLN A 207 1.49 26.09 -27.14
CA GLN A 207 0.68 26.13 -25.92
C GLN A 207 0.64 24.76 -25.25
N THR A 208 0.46 23.70 -26.04
CA THR A 208 0.49 22.32 -25.54
C THR A 208 1.84 21.98 -24.92
N TYR A 209 2.93 22.30 -25.60
CA TYR A 209 4.28 22.07 -25.08
C TYR A 209 4.49 22.77 -23.72
N ARG A 210 4.17 24.06 -23.64
CA ARG A 210 4.29 24.82 -22.39
C ARG A 210 3.41 24.29 -21.27
N ASN A 211 2.25 23.76 -21.61
CA ASN A 211 1.37 23.17 -20.60
C ASN A 211 1.95 21.85 -20.04
N MET A 212 2.46 20.97 -20.92
CA MET A 212 3.13 19.74 -20.51
C MET A 212 4.38 20.02 -19.67
N GLU A 213 5.18 21.02 -20.06
CA GLU A 213 6.35 21.48 -19.30
C GLU A 213 5.94 21.92 -17.89
N LYS A 214 4.89 22.74 -17.75
CA LYS A 214 4.38 23.14 -16.43
C LYS A 214 3.88 21.99 -15.58
N ILE A 215 3.22 21.02 -16.17
CA ILE A 215 2.77 19.83 -15.45
C ILE A 215 3.99 19.03 -14.93
N GLN A 216 4.99 18.85 -15.77
CA GLN A 216 6.23 18.17 -15.39
C GLN A 216 6.98 18.93 -14.27
N ASP A 217 7.08 20.26 -14.39
CA ASP A 217 7.68 21.10 -13.37
C ASP A 217 6.97 20.98 -12.01
N ARG A 218 5.64 20.94 -11.99
CA ARG A 218 4.85 20.72 -10.75
C ARG A 218 5.22 19.39 -10.10
N ILE A 219 5.32 18.32 -10.87
CA ILE A 219 5.66 16.98 -10.37
C ILE A 219 7.09 16.98 -9.81
N THR A 220 8.06 17.49 -10.56
CA THR A 220 9.47 17.48 -10.13
C THR A 220 9.73 18.40 -8.96
N THR A 221 9.05 19.54 -8.90
CA THR A 221 9.07 20.47 -7.75
C THR A 221 8.54 19.77 -6.51
N PHE A 222 7.34 19.19 -6.56
CA PHE A 222 6.75 18.46 -5.44
C PHE A 222 7.68 17.35 -4.92
N ILE A 223 8.22 16.52 -5.82
CA ILE A 223 9.13 15.43 -5.41
C ILE A 223 10.39 16.01 -4.75
N SER A 224 10.96 17.09 -5.29
CA SER A 224 12.19 17.67 -4.74
C SER A 224 11.98 18.37 -3.39
N GLU A 225 10.80 18.87 -3.12
CA GLU A 225 10.43 19.49 -1.83
C GLU A 225 10.15 18.45 -0.74
N HIS A 226 9.71 17.24 -1.12
CA HIS A 226 9.34 16.16 -0.21
C HIS A 226 10.35 14.98 -0.21
N SER A 227 11.52 15.16 -0.81
CA SER A 227 12.57 14.12 -0.83
C SER A 227 13.97 14.77 -0.78
N LYS A 228 15.01 13.94 -0.76
CA LYS A 228 16.39 14.39 -0.83
C LYS A 228 16.90 14.51 -2.27
N ALA A 229 16.08 14.13 -3.27
CA ALA A 229 16.44 14.20 -4.67
C ALA A 229 16.28 15.63 -5.21
N SER A 230 17.29 16.16 -5.90
CA SER A 230 17.19 17.49 -6.49
C SER A 230 16.33 17.45 -7.76
N GLN A 231 15.62 18.55 -8.08
CA GLN A 231 14.82 18.67 -9.29
C GLN A 231 15.65 18.35 -10.55
N LYS A 232 16.88 18.85 -10.63
CA LYS A 232 17.79 18.54 -11.72
C LYS A 232 18.07 17.04 -11.88
N ARG A 233 18.27 16.32 -10.74
CA ARG A 233 18.49 14.88 -10.79
C ARG A 233 17.25 14.13 -11.24
N LEU A 234 16.07 14.56 -10.85
CA LEU A 234 14.80 14.01 -11.32
C LEU A 234 14.62 14.17 -12.83
N GLU A 235 14.95 15.33 -13.38
CA GLU A 235 14.92 15.58 -14.83
C GLU A 235 15.92 14.67 -15.59
N GLU A 236 17.14 14.48 -15.04
CA GLU A 236 18.12 13.55 -15.61
C GLU A 236 17.57 12.10 -15.64
N LEU A 237 16.96 11.64 -14.54
CA LEU A 237 16.34 10.31 -14.45
C LEU A 237 15.15 10.16 -15.40
N MET A 238 14.34 11.20 -15.57
CA MET A 238 13.20 11.20 -16.49
C MET A 238 13.63 11.08 -17.95
N LEU A 239 14.77 11.67 -18.31
CA LEU A 239 15.26 11.72 -19.70
C LEU A 239 16.26 10.61 -20.02
N ASP A 240 16.56 9.71 -19.09
CA ASP A 240 17.49 8.61 -19.33
C ASP A 240 16.93 7.63 -20.38
N THR A 241 17.75 7.32 -21.36
CA THR A 241 17.46 6.38 -22.47
C THR A 241 18.31 5.12 -22.38
N SER A 242 19.13 4.98 -21.35
CA SER A 242 20.03 3.82 -21.18
C SER A 242 19.30 2.54 -20.79
N GLN A 243 18.10 2.66 -20.22
CA GLN A 243 17.25 1.55 -19.82
C GLN A 243 16.07 1.40 -20.78
N LEU A 244 15.78 0.15 -21.17
CA LEU A 244 14.55 -0.21 -21.90
C LEU A 244 13.36 -0.33 -20.91
N VAL A 245 13.02 0.76 -20.25
CA VAL A 245 11.68 0.91 -19.66
C VAL A 245 10.74 1.12 -20.83
N LYS A 246 9.46 0.77 -20.74
CA LYS A 246 8.44 0.90 -21.82
C LYS A 246 8.61 2.12 -22.75
N ASP A 247 9.45 3.09 -22.35
CA ASP A 247 9.73 4.38 -22.99
C ASP A 247 11.00 5.02 -22.40
N VAL A 248 11.17 6.33 -22.59
CA VAL A 248 12.18 7.14 -21.91
C VAL A 248 11.91 7.18 -20.41
N GLY A 249 12.93 7.07 -19.57
CA GLY A 249 12.84 7.15 -18.11
C GLY A 249 13.70 6.11 -17.41
N THR A 250 13.68 6.15 -16.09
CA THR A 250 14.50 5.28 -15.24
C THR A 250 13.61 4.44 -14.33
N MET A 251 13.92 3.15 -14.22
CA MET A 251 13.38 2.26 -13.20
C MET A 251 14.43 2.07 -12.10
N LEU A 252 14.05 2.37 -10.86
CA LEU A 252 14.88 2.23 -9.69
C LEU A 252 14.33 1.11 -8.81
N GLU A 253 15.17 0.18 -8.36
CA GLU A 253 14.81 -0.75 -7.30
C GLU A 253 14.84 -0.05 -5.93
N GLY A 254 14.24 -0.65 -4.88
CA GLY A 254 14.11 -0.01 -3.57
C GLY A 254 15.42 0.56 -3.01
N LYS A 255 16.55 -0.15 -3.15
CA LYS A 255 17.88 0.34 -2.73
C LYS A 255 18.37 1.51 -3.57
N GLU A 256 18.07 1.51 -4.87
CA GLU A 256 18.46 2.60 -5.78
C GLU A 256 17.62 3.83 -5.50
N ALA A 257 16.32 3.67 -5.22
CA ALA A 257 15.44 4.77 -4.83
C ALA A 257 15.95 5.48 -3.55
N VAL A 258 16.44 4.72 -2.57
CA VAL A 258 17.08 5.28 -1.37
C VAL A 258 18.40 5.99 -1.72
N LYS A 259 19.23 5.40 -2.58
CA LYS A 259 20.49 6.00 -3.01
C LYS A 259 20.30 7.32 -3.78
N GLU A 260 19.26 7.41 -4.60
CA GLU A 260 18.89 8.63 -5.32
C GLU A 260 18.19 9.67 -4.40
N GLY A 261 17.90 9.30 -3.15
CA GLY A 261 17.29 10.18 -2.17
C GLY A 261 15.78 10.37 -2.34
N LEU A 262 15.13 9.50 -3.08
CA LEU A 262 13.67 9.50 -3.24
C LEU A 262 12.97 8.91 -2.02
N ILE A 263 13.48 7.80 -1.51
CA ILE A 263 12.95 7.06 -0.36
C ILE A 263 13.94 7.13 0.78
N ASP A 264 13.46 7.22 2.02
CA ASP A 264 14.33 7.35 3.19
C ASP A 264 15.07 6.06 3.52
N GLU A 265 14.37 4.93 3.56
CA GLU A 265 14.96 3.64 3.94
C GLU A 265 14.39 2.44 3.17
N VAL A 266 15.20 1.38 3.09
CA VAL A 266 14.71 0.06 2.68
C VAL A 266 14.18 -0.67 3.90
N GLY A 267 12.90 -1.04 3.88
CA GLY A 267 12.25 -1.73 4.99
C GLY A 267 10.92 -2.33 4.59
N GLY A 268 10.33 -3.13 5.48
CA GLY A 268 9.01 -3.71 5.32
C GLY A 268 7.99 -3.14 6.30
N ILE A 269 6.86 -3.81 6.42
CA ILE A 269 5.74 -3.38 7.27
C ILE A 269 6.16 -3.22 8.75
N LYS A 270 7.09 -4.04 9.24
CA LYS A 270 7.58 -3.99 10.61
C LYS A 270 8.33 -2.69 10.89
N GLU A 271 9.24 -2.32 9.99
CA GLU A 271 10.04 -1.12 10.10
C GLU A 271 9.17 0.13 9.92
N ALA A 272 8.23 0.11 8.97
CA ALA A 272 7.30 1.20 8.72
C ALA A 272 6.39 1.48 9.94
N LEU A 273 5.80 0.45 10.54
CA LEU A 273 4.98 0.60 11.76
C LEU A 273 5.83 1.06 12.95
N ALA A 274 7.03 0.52 13.12
CA ALA A 274 7.92 0.92 14.21
C ALA A 274 8.30 2.41 14.09
N LYS A 275 8.56 2.87 12.88
CA LYS A 275 8.87 4.28 12.60
C LYS A 275 7.66 5.19 12.89
N LEU A 276 6.49 4.80 12.44
CA LEU A 276 5.26 5.56 12.67
C LEU A 276 4.98 5.72 14.18
N TYR A 277 5.08 4.64 14.95
CA TYR A 277 4.91 4.72 16.42
C TYR A 277 5.99 5.58 17.09
N GLU A 278 7.25 5.50 16.63
CA GLU A 278 8.33 6.38 17.11
C GLU A 278 8.01 7.86 16.87
N MET A 279 7.40 8.19 15.71
CA MET A 279 7.03 9.56 15.37
C MET A 279 5.88 10.07 16.23
N ILE A 280 4.83 9.27 16.40
CA ILE A 280 3.70 9.59 17.28
C ILE A 280 4.17 9.85 18.71
N GLU A 281 5.06 9.01 19.25
CA GLU A 281 5.59 9.16 20.62
C GLU A 281 6.48 10.39 20.81
N LYS A 282 7.00 10.99 19.74
CA LYS A 282 7.83 12.21 19.81
C LYS A 282 7.01 13.50 19.77
N GLU A 283 5.79 13.44 19.24
CA GLU A 283 4.87 14.59 19.17
C GLU A 283 4.05 14.73 20.46
N CYS A 284 3.93 13.66 21.27
CA CYS A 284 3.33 13.68 22.61
C CYS A 284 4.30 14.20 23.68
#